data_5aeb0968afd8c7abae7433aebb98345a
#
_entry.id   5aeb0968afd8c7abae7433aebb98345a
#
_cell.length_a   1.000
_cell.length_b   1.000
_cell.length_c   1.000
_cell.angle_alpha   90.00
_cell.angle_beta   90.00
_cell.angle_gamma   90.00
#
_symmetry.space_group_name_H-M   'P 1'
#
loop_
_entity.id
_entity.type
_entity.pdbx_description
1 polymer ?
#
loop_
_entity_poly.entity_id
_entity_poly.type
_entity_poly.pdbx_seq_one_letter_code
_entity_poly.pdbx_strand_id
1 'polypeptide(L)'
;MEKRIKILHWLTIIAIIAFCWMQCYWLYNRYVYTLETHKEELYKSVLDVMQEERNIRKSIKRPDISILTSTKISASTQAETSGIQSTVFDIYVVDANKIDLSEVSNADIKEIIRLYETLKPDGITHYNFKITDKPTDPNEYDALERFTVDVRNPFRLSSLDSLLSKQGLKVANTSIVKADSMVWLPSRTEHSSIIEPQITITYPYDIFEGELVSVTLAVGISPVIAKMTDLLVLSIVLSVLLITCLVAQIATIRKQRKLEELRQDFIHTMIHELKRPISTLKMCVSFMRNEKLMQDKESKDAIIADSSNELDNLSSYFSKLRDLTFNDATEIPLTLSAFNLRDTIKDCIDKLPVPSDKNVEINILSEDDIILTADKMHIANIISNLLENSVKYSGNSVTIDIDYRESDNETVSITIRDNGFGISKADSQYIFDKFFRSRSASDKSIPGMGLGLAYVKQLVQAHRGSISMKSEEGAGTLFTIKLPQ
;
A
#
# COMPACT_ATOMS: atom_id res chain seq x y z
N MET A 1 8.64 4.02 -28.83
CA MET A 1 8.08 3.32 -27.66
C MET A 1 8.70 3.78 -26.34
N GLU A 2 10.00 3.93 -26.25
CA GLU A 2 10.74 4.35 -25.03
C GLU A 2 10.31 5.70 -24.45
N LYS A 3 10.09 6.72 -25.29
CA LYS A 3 9.60 8.04 -24.85
C LYS A 3 8.23 7.98 -24.16
N ARG A 4 7.30 7.17 -24.69
CA ARG A 4 5.95 7.00 -24.10
C ARG A 4 6.01 6.31 -22.75
N ILE A 5 6.90 5.34 -22.58
CA ILE A 5 7.09 4.61 -21.31
C ILE A 5 7.73 5.54 -20.27
N LYS A 6 8.70 6.37 -20.65
CA LYS A 6 9.29 7.39 -19.75
C LYS A 6 8.24 8.40 -19.29
N ILE A 7 7.37 8.88 -20.20
CA ILE A 7 6.26 9.78 -19.86
C ILE A 7 5.29 9.12 -18.88
N LEU A 8 4.93 7.85 -19.11
CA LEU A 8 4.04 7.11 -18.21
C LEU A 8 4.64 6.96 -16.80
N HIS A 9 5.94 6.69 -16.69
CA HIS A 9 6.64 6.63 -15.41
C HIS A 9 6.61 7.98 -14.66
N TRP A 10 6.86 9.09 -15.37
CA TRP A 10 6.78 10.41 -14.77
C TRP A 10 5.36 10.74 -14.29
N LEU A 11 4.35 10.41 -15.11
CA LEU A 11 2.94 10.59 -14.72
C LEU A 11 2.57 9.77 -13.48
N THR A 12 3.04 8.52 -13.37
CA THR A 12 2.79 7.70 -12.16
C THR A 12 3.47 8.28 -10.93
N ILE A 13 4.71 8.76 -11.04
CA ILE A 13 5.42 9.41 -9.92
C ILE A 13 4.68 10.68 -9.47
N ILE A 14 4.26 11.52 -10.40
CA ILE A 14 3.50 12.75 -10.11
C ILE A 14 2.17 12.39 -9.42
N ALA A 15 1.46 11.39 -9.91
CA ALA A 15 0.21 10.93 -9.31
C ALA A 15 0.39 10.41 -7.88
N ILE A 16 1.49 9.68 -7.60
CA ILE A 16 1.82 9.21 -6.25
C ILE A 16 2.10 10.39 -5.33
N ILE A 17 2.92 11.34 -5.77
CA ILE A 17 3.26 12.52 -4.97
C ILE A 17 1.98 13.33 -4.67
N ALA A 18 1.11 13.54 -5.66
CA ALA A 18 -0.15 14.23 -5.48
C ALA A 18 -1.09 13.50 -4.52
N PHE A 19 -1.16 12.16 -4.61
CA PHE A 19 -1.95 11.33 -3.69
C PHE A 19 -1.43 11.41 -2.25
N CYS A 20 -0.11 11.27 -2.04
CA CYS A 20 0.49 11.39 -0.71
C CYS A 20 0.26 12.78 -0.12
N TRP A 21 0.44 13.82 -0.92
CA TRP A 21 0.20 15.19 -0.48
C TRP A 21 -1.27 15.42 -0.09
N MET A 22 -2.19 14.93 -0.90
CA MET A 22 -3.63 15.01 -0.63
C MET A 22 -4.01 14.24 0.64
N GLN A 23 -3.44 13.06 0.88
CA GLN A 23 -3.66 12.29 2.11
C GLN A 23 -3.12 13.02 3.35
N CYS A 24 -1.89 13.54 3.28
CA CYS A 24 -1.31 14.33 4.38
C CYS A 24 -2.14 15.57 4.69
N TYR A 25 -2.57 16.30 3.66
CA TYR A 25 -3.43 17.47 3.80
C TYR A 25 -4.78 17.13 4.45
N TRP A 26 -5.41 16.06 4.01
CA TRP A 26 -6.69 15.61 4.55
C TRP A 26 -6.59 15.14 6.01
N LEU A 27 -5.55 14.37 6.34
CA LEU A 27 -5.28 13.93 7.72
C LEU A 27 -4.98 15.10 8.64
N TYR A 28 -4.19 16.08 8.16
CA TYR A 28 -3.90 17.30 8.91
C TYR A 28 -5.16 18.11 9.21
N ASN A 29 -5.99 18.37 8.20
CA ASN A 29 -7.24 19.10 8.40
C ASN A 29 -8.19 18.37 9.36
N ARG A 30 -8.25 17.04 9.26
CA ARG A 30 -9.06 16.25 10.16
C ARG A 30 -8.54 16.28 11.59
N TYR A 31 -7.22 16.24 11.76
CA TYR A 31 -6.59 16.41 13.06
C TYR A 31 -6.95 17.76 13.70
N VAL A 32 -6.79 18.84 12.96
CA VAL A 32 -7.13 20.20 13.46
C VAL A 32 -8.60 20.29 13.85
N TYR A 33 -9.49 19.79 13.02
CA TYR A 33 -10.93 19.77 13.32
C TYR A 33 -11.26 18.95 14.57
N THR A 34 -10.68 17.75 14.70
CA THR A 34 -10.93 16.86 15.83
C THR A 34 -10.35 17.44 17.12
N LEU A 35 -9.19 18.08 17.05
CA LEU A 35 -8.57 18.78 18.15
C LEU A 35 -9.45 19.93 18.66
N GLU A 36 -9.98 20.74 17.73
CA GLU A 36 -10.84 21.87 18.09
C GLU A 36 -12.15 21.39 18.72
N THR A 37 -12.76 20.35 18.17
CA THR A 37 -13.94 19.72 18.76
C THR A 37 -13.64 19.20 20.17
N HIS A 38 -12.48 18.60 20.40
CA HIS A 38 -12.10 18.10 21.72
C HIS A 38 -11.85 19.22 22.72
N LYS A 39 -11.26 20.33 22.29
CA LYS A 39 -11.11 21.53 23.15
C LYS A 39 -12.46 22.10 23.55
N GLU A 40 -13.42 22.13 22.62
CA GLU A 40 -14.77 22.59 22.90
C GLU A 40 -15.52 21.68 23.89
N GLU A 41 -15.33 20.37 23.79
CA GLU A 41 -15.87 19.40 24.77
C GLU A 41 -15.25 19.64 26.16
N LEU A 42 -13.94 19.85 26.25
CA LEU A 42 -13.27 20.16 27.52
C LEU A 42 -13.77 21.48 28.13
N TYR A 43 -13.96 22.51 27.27
CA TYR A 43 -14.53 23.77 27.71
C TYR A 43 -15.92 23.59 28.34
N LYS A 44 -16.82 22.88 27.67
CA LYS A 44 -18.16 22.59 28.21
C LYS A 44 -18.09 21.78 29.49
N SER A 45 -17.24 20.75 29.54
CA SER A 45 -17.08 19.94 30.75
C SER A 45 -16.64 20.76 31.97
N VAL A 46 -15.74 21.75 31.79
CA VAL A 46 -15.36 22.64 32.90
C VAL A 46 -16.53 23.53 33.34
N LEU A 47 -17.30 24.05 32.40
CA LEU A 47 -18.49 24.86 32.75
C LEU A 47 -19.49 24.04 33.50
N ASP A 48 -19.73 22.79 33.11
CA ASP A 48 -20.63 21.87 33.80
C ASP A 48 -20.14 21.59 35.23
N VAL A 49 -18.85 21.38 35.43
CA VAL A 49 -18.22 21.19 36.75
C VAL A 49 -18.38 22.45 37.62
N MET A 50 -18.18 23.64 37.04
CA MET A 50 -18.37 24.90 37.76
C MET A 50 -19.84 25.08 38.23
N GLN A 51 -20.78 24.67 37.37
CA GLN A 51 -22.19 24.71 37.70
C GLN A 51 -22.58 23.66 38.77
N GLU A 52 -22.01 22.46 38.68
CA GLU A 52 -22.17 21.41 39.70
C GLU A 52 -21.64 21.87 41.06
N GLU A 53 -20.45 22.45 41.09
CA GLU A 53 -19.81 23.01 42.30
C GLU A 53 -20.73 24.09 42.95
N ARG A 54 -21.22 25.02 42.12
CA ARG A 54 -22.18 26.05 42.60
C ARG A 54 -23.45 25.43 43.16
N ASN A 55 -24.04 24.42 42.51
CA ASN A 55 -25.23 23.74 42.97
C ASN A 55 -24.98 23.01 44.30
N ILE A 56 -23.81 22.40 44.47
CA ILE A 56 -23.42 21.77 45.74
C ILE A 56 -23.39 22.85 46.85
N ARG A 57 -22.72 23.97 46.66
CA ARG A 57 -22.67 25.08 47.63
C ARG A 57 -24.06 25.63 47.91
N LYS A 58 -24.88 25.79 46.89
CA LYS A 58 -26.28 26.27 47.03
C LYS A 58 -27.13 25.31 47.88
N SER A 59 -26.86 24.01 47.83
CA SER A 59 -27.60 23.00 48.59
C SER A 59 -27.31 23.03 50.12
N ILE A 60 -26.16 23.60 50.49
CA ILE A 60 -25.73 23.70 51.89
C ILE A 60 -26.51 24.82 52.56
N LYS A 61 -27.43 24.46 53.47
CA LYS A 61 -28.22 25.42 54.20
C LYS A 61 -27.38 26.11 55.29
N ARG A 62 -27.39 27.43 55.27
CA ARG A 62 -26.81 28.29 56.32
C ARG A 62 -27.88 29.20 56.89
N PRO A 63 -28.67 28.71 57.86
CA PRO A 63 -29.76 29.45 58.45
C PRO A 63 -29.28 30.66 59.28
N ASP A 64 -28.02 30.69 59.66
CA ASP A 64 -27.33 31.75 60.38
C ASP A 64 -27.01 32.97 59.50
N ILE A 65 -27.08 32.85 58.15
CA ILE A 65 -26.82 33.95 57.23
C ILE A 65 -28.08 34.30 56.41
N SER A 66 -28.63 35.46 56.65
CA SER A 66 -29.71 36.05 55.90
C SER A 66 -29.18 37.11 54.93
N ILE A 67 -29.60 37.04 53.67
CA ILE A 67 -29.20 38.01 52.65
C ILE A 67 -30.45 38.71 52.12
N LEU A 68 -30.42 40.03 52.23
CA LEU A 68 -31.49 40.92 51.81
C LEU A 68 -30.98 41.82 50.69
N THR A 69 -31.72 41.89 49.58
CA THR A 69 -31.31 42.66 48.41
C THR A 69 -32.30 43.73 48.06
N SER A 70 -31.82 44.96 47.84
CA SER A 70 -32.62 46.06 47.26
C SER A 70 -32.00 46.45 45.92
N THR A 71 -32.82 46.51 44.90
CA THR A 71 -32.37 46.89 43.54
C THR A 71 -32.96 48.23 43.15
N LYS A 72 -32.07 49.20 42.82
CA LYS A 72 -32.47 50.49 42.27
C LYS A 72 -32.02 50.61 40.82
N ILE A 73 -32.95 50.80 39.92
CA ILE A 73 -32.62 51.04 38.49
C ILE A 73 -32.75 52.54 38.22
N SER A 74 -31.64 53.17 37.82
CA SER A 74 -31.63 54.58 37.46
C SER A 74 -31.38 54.70 35.95
N ALA A 75 -32.34 55.30 35.21
CA ALA A 75 -32.17 55.72 33.84
C ALA A 75 -31.64 57.14 33.79
N SER A 76 -30.50 57.40 33.14
CA SER A 76 -30.06 58.78 32.92
C SER A 76 -30.87 59.40 31.78
N THR A 77 -31.63 60.44 32.09
CA THR A 77 -32.44 61.26 31.18
C THR A 77 -31.56 62.37 30.54
N GLN A 78 -30.37 62.10 30.08
CA GLN A 78 -29.67 63.06 29.23
C GLN A 78 -29.87 62.70 27.75
N ALA A 79 -30.64 63.58 27.06
CA ALA A 79 -30.82 63.51 25.63
C ALA A 79 -29.47 63.49 24.92
N GLU A 80 -29.37 62.61 23.90
CA GLU A 80 -28.39 62.53 22.80
C GLU A 80 -27.35 61.39 22.78
N THR A 81 -27.25 60.54 23.78
CA THR A 81 -26.51 59.25 23.63
C THR A 81 -27.31 58.18 24.31
N SER A 82 -27.46 57.04 23.60
CA SER A 82 -28.12 55.80 24.04
C SER A 82 -28.14 55.62 25.58
N GLY A 83 -29.35 55.68 26.18
CA GLY A 83 -29.56 55.76 27.64
C GLY A 83 -28.83 54.63 28.35
N ILE A 84 -27.77 54.97 29.03
CA ILE A 84 -26.98 54.04 29.88
C ILE A 84 -27.90 53.78 31.12
N GLN A 85 -28.52 52.60 31.15
CA GLN A 85 -29.20 52.14 32.36
C GLN A 85 -28.13 51.65 33.34
N SER A 86 -28.01 52.30 34.49
CA SER A 86 -27.22 51.76 35.60
C SER A 86 -28.13 51.08 36.61
N THR A 87 -27.77 49.87 37.00
CA THR A 87 -28.46 49.09 38.05
C THR A 87 -27.58 49.16 39.32
N VAL A 88 -28.16 49.55 40.42
CA VAL A 88 -27.46 49.57 41.72
C VAL A 88 -28.10 48.47 42.58
N PHE A 89 -27.26 47.58 43.06
CA PHE A 89 -27.62 46.56 44.05
C PHE A 89 -27.11 46.94 45.40
N ASP A 90 -28.05 47.11 46.36
CA ASP A 90 -27.73 47.24 47.80
C ASP A 90 -28.01 45.87 48.42
N ILE A 91 -26.98 45.22 48.94
CA ILE A 91 -27.03 43.88 49.51
C ILE A 91 -26.64 43.96 50.97
N TYR A 92 -27.52 43.53 51.83
CA TYR A 92 -27.29 43.46 53.25
C TYR A 92 -27.17 42.00 53.67
N VAL A 93 -26.02 41.63 54.21
CA VAL A 93 -25.71 40.29 54.76
C VAL A 93 -25.82 40.36 56.25
N VAL A 94 -26.74 39.60 56.83
CA VAL A 94 -27.00 39.57 58.29
C VAL A 94 -26.52 38.24 58.85
N ASP A 95 -25.61 38.26 59.79
CA ASP A 95 -25.12 37.12 60.57
C ASP A 95 -25.92 36.98 61.87
N ALA A 96 -26.82 36.01 61.95
CA ALA A 96 -27.64 35.77 63.08
C ALA A 96 -26.89 35.34 64.36
N ASN A 97 -25.65 34.91 64.22
CA ASN A 97 -24.77 34.58 65.37
C ASN A 97 -24.21 35.82 66.05
N LYS A 98 -24.23 36.97 65.36
CA LYS A 98 -23.68 38.22 65.87
C LYS A 98 -24.74 39.24 66.25
N ILE A 99 -25.95 39.06 65.78
CA ILE A 99 -27.10 39.94 66.07
C ILE A 99 -28.27 39.13 66.65
N ASP A 100 -28.81 39.55 67.79
CA ASP A 100 -30.03 39.02 68.30
C ASP A 100 -31.21 39.54 67.47
N LEU A 101 -31.74 38.73 66.57
CA LEU A 101 -32.84 39.03 65.72
C LEU A 101 -34.23 38.83 66.42
N SER A 102 -34.21 38.53 67.71
CA SER A 102 -35.48 38.37 68.49
C SER A 102 -36.32 39.64 68.55
N GLU A 103 -35.71 40.80 68.42
CA GLU A 103 -36.37 42.09 68.28
C GLU A 103 -36.78 42.45 66.83
N VAL A 104 -36.32 41.67 65.81
CA VAL A 104 -36.60 41.91 64.38
C VAL A 104 -37.26 40.71 63.73
N SER A 105 -38.27 40.21 64.43
CA SER A 105 -39.04 38.98 64.08
C SER A 105 -39.95 39.13 62.86
N ASN A 106 -39.55 39.42 61.76
CA ASN A 106 -40.10 39.56 60.39
C ASN A 106 -39.43 40.77 59.67
N ALA A 107 -38.10 40.90 59.82
CA ALA A 107 -37.40 42.08 59.35
C ALA A 107 -37.70 42.36 57.88
N ASP A 108 -38.55 43.35 57.65
CA ASP A 108 -38.64 44.01 56.37
C ASP A 108 -37.28 44.62 56.06
N ILE A 109 -36.83 44.48 54.83
CA ILE A 109 -35.53 45.03 54.33
C ILE A 109 -35.35 46.49 54.74
N LYS A 110 -36.48 47.27 54.86
CA LYS A 110 -36.45 48.65 55.30
C LYS A 110 -36.01 48.83 56.73
N GLU A 111 -36.36 47.92 57.63
CA GLU A 111 -35.98 47.97 59.03
C GLU A 111 -34.49 47.62 59.22
N ILE A 112 -33.96 46.66 58.46
CA ILE A 112 -32.56 46.37 58.49
C ILE A 112 -31.68 47.49 57.86
N ILE A 113 -32.17 48.13 56.81
CA ILE A 113 -31.53 49.34 56.26
C ILE A 113 -31.45 50.43 57.31
N ARG A 114 -32.55 50.69 57.99
CA ARG A 114 -32.64 51.72 59.05
C ARG A 114 -31.71 51.41 60.22
N LEU A 115 -31.69 50.13 60.65
CA LEU A 115 -30.80 49.66 61.71
C LEU A 115 -29.35 49.84 61.33
N TYR A 116 -28.96 49.50 60.11
CA TYR A 116 -27.62 49.66 59.61
C TYR A 116 -27.22 51.13 59.50
N GLU A 117 -28.07 51.99 58.96
CA GLU A 117 -27.80 53.43 58.83
C GLU A 117 -27.69 54.11 60.18
N THR A 118 -28.42 53.67 61.22
CA THR A 118 -28.43 54.28 62.52
C THR A 118 -27.33 53.78 63.44
N LEU A 119 -27.05 52.49 63.46
CA LEU A 119 -26.23 51.84 64.48
C LEU A 119 -25.00 51.19 63.95
N LYS A 120 -24.93 50.89 62.64
CA LYS A 120 -23.84 50.09 62.00
C LYS A 120 -23.41 48.91 62.86
N PRO A 121 -24.34 48.01 63.28
CA PRO A 121 -24.04 46.95 64.23
C PRO A 121 -23.03 45.95 63.65
N ASP A 122 -22.18 45.41 64.51
CA ASP A 122 -21.31 44.31 64.15
C ASP A 122 -22.17 43.07 63.83
N GLY A 123 -22.13 42.56 62.61
CA GLY A 123 -23.00 41.46 62.13
C GLY A 123 -23.92 41.81 60.96
N ILE A 124 -24.00 43.10 60.54
CA ILE A 124 -24.57 43.47 59.26
C ILE A 124 -23.48 44.03 58.37
N THR A 125 -23.22 43.37 57.22
CA THR A 125 -22.34 43.84 56.19
C THR A 125 -23.15 44.34 55.00
N HIS A 126 -22.87 45.60 54.58
CA HIS A 126 -23.50 46.20 53.41
C HIS A 126 -22.57 46.23 52.21
N TYR A 127 -23.03 45.74 51.09
CA TYR A 127 -22.37 45.80 49.81
C TYR A 127 -23.19 46.65 48.85
N ASN A 128 -22.51 47.57 48.16
CA ASN A 128 -23.14 48.43 47.16
C ASN A 128 -22.42 48.25 45.82
N PHE A 129 -23.09 47.67 44.85
CA PHE A 129 -22.57 47.42 43.53
C PHE A 129 -23.29 48.24 42.50
N LYS A 130 -22.58 49.02 41.68
CA LYS A 130 -23.13 49.79 40.59
C LYS A 130 -22.67 49.20 39.27
N ILE A 131 -23.61 48.73 38.47
CA ILE A 131 -23.37 48.21 37.14
C ILE A 131 -23.70 49.32 36.13
N THR A 132 -22.68 49.79 35.40
CA THR A 132 -22.80 50.83 34.36
C THR A 132 -22.69 50.30 32.95
N ASP A 133 -21.89 49.22 32.71
CA ASP A 133 -21.67 48.60 31.43
C ASP A 133 -22.30 47.20 31.41
N LYS A 134 -23.42 47.06 30.66
CA LYS A 134 -24.06 45.78 30.49
C LYS A 134 -23.69 45.16 29.15
N PRO A 135 -23.25 43.92 29.10
CA PRO A 135 -23.27 43.16 27.86
C PRO A 135 -24.72 42.99 27.36
N THR A 136 -24.89 42.70 26.09
CA THR A 136 -26.20 42.68 25.41
C THR A 136 -27.21 41.67 25.97
N ASP A 137 -26.76 40.71 26.85
CA ASP A 137 -27.64 39.73 27.49
C ASP A 137 -27.05 39.24 28.83
N PRO A 138 -26.93 40.11 29.87
CA PRO A 138 -26.49 39.69 31.19
C PRO A 138 -27.69 39.28 32.02
N ASN A 139 -27.66 38.10 32.57
CA ASN A 139 -28.57 37.72 33.61
C ASN A 139 -28.05 38.29 34.93
N GLU A 140 -28.46 39.50 35.26
CA GLU A 140 -28.11 40.20 36.52
C GLU A 140 -28.49 39.36 37.76
N TYR A 141 -29.55 38.58 37.65
CA TYR A 141 -29.96 37.65 38.70
C TYR A 141 -28.95 36.50 38.87
N ASP A 142 -28.30 36.02 37.81
CA ASP A 142 -27.25 35.02 37.94
C ASP A 142 -26.03 35.56 38.67
N ALA A 143 -25.64 36.84 38.40
CA ALA A 143 -24.55 37.50 39.12
C ALA A 143 -24.87 37.62 40.62
N LEU A 144 -26.08 38.06 40.94
CA LEU A 144 -26.57 38.17 42.32
C LEU A 144 -26.64 36.79 42.99
N GLU A 145 -27.07 35.76 42.29
CA GLU A 145 -27.10 34.39 42.79
C GLU A 145 -25.68 33.88 43.10
N ARG A 146 -24.72 34.08 42.19
CA ARG A 146 -23.31 33.70 42.43
C ARG A 146 -22.75 34.37 43.68
N PHE A 147 -22.91 35.65 43.79
CA PHE A 147 -22.49 36.41 44.97
C PHE A 147 -23.19 35.89 46.26
N THR A 148 -24.51 35.71 46.25
CA THR A 148 -25.20 35.23 47.43
C THR A 148 -24.82 33.81 47.83
N VAL A 149 -24.52 32.95 46.87
CA VAL A 149 -24.00 31.61 47.16
C VAL A 149 -22.63 31.67 47.74
N ASP A 150 -21.76 32.58 47.23
CA ASP A 150 -20.38 32.72 47.75
C ASP A 150 -20.34 33.28 49.14
N VAL A 151 -21.08 34.30 49.42
CA VAL A 151 -21.22 34.87 50.78
C VAL A 151 -21.71 33.83 51.79
N ARG A 152 -22.67 32.98 51.45
CA ARG A 152 -23.15 31.92 52.33
C ARG A 152 -22.18 30.77 52.49
N ASN A 153 -21.60 30.35 51.42
CA ASN A 153 -20.70 29.20 51.35
C ASN A 153 -19.53 29.55 50.42
N PRO A 154 -18.42 30.12 50.97
CA PRO A 154 -17.31 30.60 50.21
C PRO A 154 -16.69 29.53 49.28
N PHE A 155 -16.32 29.95 48.09
CA PHE A 155 -15.71 29.09 47.09
C PHE A 155 -14.37 28.53 47.57
N ARG A 156 -14.10 27.23 47.29
CA ARG A 156 -12.86 26.57 47.66
C ARG A 156 -12.27 25.85 46.46
N LEU A 157 -11.03 26.19 46.07
CA LEU A 157 -10.31 25.54 45.00
C LEU A 157 -10.23 24.02 45.17
N SER A 158 -10.03 23.52 46.39
CA SER A 158 -9.93 22.10 46.71
C SER A 158 -11.19 21.30 46.33
N SER A 159 -12.36 21.94 46.49
CA SER A 159 -13.65 21.33 46.09
C SER A 159 -13.75 21.21 44.57
N LEU A 160 -13.33 22.25 43.86
CA LEU A 160 -13.29 22.27 42.40
C LEU A 160 -12.29 21.23 41.86
N ASP A 161 -11.07 21.18 42.38
CA ASP A 161 -10.06 20.23 41.96
C ASP A 161 -10.53 18.78 42.15
N SER A 162 -11.24 18.50 43.23
CA SER A 162 -11.84 17.19 43.47
C SER A 162 -12.90 16.82 42.42
N LEU A 163 -13.76 17.75 42.01
CA LEU A 163 -14.74 17.54 40.98
C LEU A 163 -14.16 17.39 39.59
N LEU A 164 -13.17 18.23 39.23
CA LEU A 164 -12.46 18.12 37.98
C LEU A 164 -11.72 16.77 37.83
N SER A 165 -11.08 16.32 38.91
CA SER A 165 -10.41 15.02 38.97
C SER A 165 -11.42 13.85 38.85
N LYS A 166 -12.59 13.95 39.48
CA LYS A 166 -13.66 12.94 39.40
C LYS A 166 -14.18 12.77 37.97
N GLN A 167 -14.23 13.84 37.20
CA GLN A 167 -14.57 13.79 35.76
C GLN A 167 -13.43 13.37 34.86
N GLY A 168 -12.25 13.06 35.42
CA GLY A 168 -11.08 12.59 34.64
C GLY A 168 -10.38 13.67 33.83
N LEU A 169 -10.61 14.95 34.15
CA LEU A 169 -9.97 16.06 33.46
C LEU A 169 -8.52 16.21 33.93
N LYS A 170 -7.58 16.33 32.97
CA LYS A 170 -6.17 16.52 33.26
C LYS A 170 -5.88 18.00 33.51
N VAL A 171 -5.96 18.40 34.77
CA VAL A 171 -5.71 19.76 35.20
C VAL A 171 -4.21 19.98 35.32
N ALA A 172 -3.71 21.01 34.63
CA ALA A 172 -2.31 21.45 34.74
C ALA A 172 -2.13 22.47 35.85
N ASN A 173 -3.10 23.39 35.99
CA ASN A 173 -3.08 24.42 37.05
C ASN A 173 -4.50 24.94 37.32
N THR A 174 -4.81 25.22 38.57
CA THR A 174 -5.98 26.00 39.00
C THR A 174 -5.55 27.17 39.85
N SER A 175 -6.12 28.34 39.58
CA SER A 175 -5.81 29.55 40.35
C SER A 175 -7.03 30.50 40.41
N ILE A 176 -7.06 31.32 41.44
CA ILE A 176 -8.00 32.44 41.51
C ILE A 176 -7.21 33.68 41.00
N VAL A 177 -7.87 34.38 40.07
CA VAL A 177 -7.34 35.60 39.45
C VAL A 177 -8.34 36.73 39.71
N LYS A 178 -7.85 37.90 40.10
CA LYS A 178 -8.70 39.07 40.24
C LYS A 178 -8.62 39.93 38.99
N ALA A 179 -9.75 40.28 38.41
CA ALA A 179 -9.85 41.17 37.29
C ALA A 179 -10.03 42.62 37.72
N ASP A 180 -9.50 43.53 36.93
CA ASP A 180 -9.66 44.98 37.17
C ASP A 180 -11.06 45.50 36.76
N SER A 181 -11.83 44.68 36.06
CA SER A 181 -13.18 44.99 35.58
C SER A 181 -14.12 43.81 35.75
N MET A 182 -15.44 44.11 35.79
CA MET A 182 -16.48 43.04 35.87
C MET A 182 -16.44 42.16 34.64
N VAL A 183 -16.16 40.85 34.82
CA VAL A 183 -16.21 39.82 33.78
C VAL A 183 -17.49 39.01 33.91
N TRP A 184 -18.36 39.08 32.91
CA TRP A 184 -19.70 38.48 32.95
C TRP A 184 -19.72 37.04 32.42
N LEU A 185 -18.95 36.75 31.38
CA LEU A 185 -18.98 35.49 30.68
C LEU A 185 -17.69 34.73 30.82
N PRO A 186 -17.73 33.41 30.86
CA PRO A 186 -16.54 32.59 30.79
C PRO A 186 -15.79 32.83 29.48
N SER A 187 -14.49 32.77 29.54
CA SER A 187 -13.63 32.90 28.35
C SER A 187 -12.64 31.74 28.24
N ARG A 188 -12.21 31.49 27.01
CA ARG A 188 -11.21 30.46 26.68
C ARG A 188 -10.00 31.13 26.04
N THR A 189 -8.83 30.87 26.56
CA THR A 189 -7.57 31.25 25.93
C THR A 189 -6.77 30.00 25.58
N GLU A 190 -6.10 30.02 24.45
CA GLU A 190 -5.34 28.89 23.93
C GLU A 190 -3.86 29.18 23.95
N HIS A 191 -3.09 28.21 24.42
CA HIS A 191 -1.64 28.20 24.26
C HIS A 191 -1.31 27.20 23.16
N SER A 192 -0.96 27.72 21.97
CA SER A 192 -0.68 26.92 20.78
C SER A 192 0.68 26.23 20.88
N SER A 193 0.68 25.03 21.41
CA SER A 193 1.76 24.05 21.19
C SER A 193 1.20 22.91 20.35
N ILE A 194 1.94 22.51 19.31
CA ILE A 194 1.53 21.37 18.46
C ILE A 194 1.67 20.04 19.22
N ILE A 195 2.61 19.98 20.17
CA ILE A 195 2.97 18.77 20.90
C ILE A 195 2.18 18.64 22.21
N GLU A 196 1.96 19.75 22.91
CA GLU A 196 1.20 19.79 24.16
C GLU A 196 0.27 21.00 24.17
N PRO A 197 -0.85 20.93 23.42
CA PRO A 197 -1.81 22.01 23.43
C PRO A 197 -2.44 22.13 24.82
N GLN A 198 -2.54 23.37 25.30
CA GLN A 198 -3.19 23.70 26.57
C GLN A 198 -4.31 24.71 26.34
N ILE A 199 -5.37 24.58 27.09
CA ILE A 199 -6.44 25.56 27.11
C ILE A 199 -6.58 26.09 28.54
N THR A 200 -6.70 27.39 28.66
CA THR A 200 -7.01 28.06 29.91
C THR A 200 -8.42 28.59 29.85
N ILE A 201 -9.24 28.18 30.77
CA ILE A 201 -10.65 28.55 30.91
C ILE A 201 -10.77 29.43 32.12
N THR A 202 -11.25 30.65 31.93
CA THR A 202 -11.54 31.56 33.03
C THR A 202 -13.03 31.64 33.23
N TYR A 203 -13.46 31.41 34.46
CA TYR A 203 -14.89 31.43 34.87
C TYR A 203 -15.10 32.43 35.99
N PRO A 204 -15.99 33.43 35.82
CA PRO A 204 -16.33 34.38 36.87
C PRO A 204 -17.23 33.72 37.90
N TYR A 205 -16.69 33.47 39.09
CA TYR A 205 -17.50 32.91 40.17
C TYR A 205 -18.06 34.03 41.10
N ASP A 206 -17.33 35.15 41.24
CA ASP A 206 -17.85 36.39 41.82
C ASP A 206 -17.61 37.56 40.84
N ILE A 207 -18.71 38.01 40.21
CA ILE A 207 -18.66 39.07 39.21
C ILE A 207 -18.47 40.45 39.90
N PHE A 208 -19.00 40.64 41.11
CA PHE A 208 -18.97 41.90 41.80
C PHE A 208 -17.60 42.23 42.42
N GLU A 209 -16.94 41.22 42.95
CA GLU A 209 -15.56 41.35 43.46
C GLU A 209 -14.54 41.19 42.34
N GLY A 210 -14.95 40.83 41.13
CA GLY A 210 -14.07 40.61 39.99
C GLY A 210 -13.21 39.36 40.13
N GLU A 211 -13.68 38.35 40.87
CA GLU A 211 -12.94 37.14 41.13
C GLU A 211 -13.27 36.07 40.06
N LEU A 212 -12.18 35.57 39.44
CA LEU A 212 -12.24 34.57 38.39
C LEU A 212 -11.50 33.31 38.82
N VAL A 213 -12.02 32.18 38.49
CA VAL A 213 -11.26 30.91 38.53
C VAL A 213 -10.65 30.65 37.16
N SER A 214 -9.35 30.46 37.14
CA SER A 214 -8.59 30.08 35.95
C SER A 214 -8.21 28.61 36.05
N VAL A 215 -8.70 27.79 35.11
CA VAL A 215 -8.41 26.37 35.01
C VAL A 215 -7.64 26.11 33.74
N THR A 216 -6.40 25.67 33.86
CA THR A 216 -5.57 25.28 32.71
C THR A 216 -5.60 23.77 32.57
N LEU A 217 -6.04 23.30 31.41
CA LEU A 217 -6.11 21.89 31.07
C LEU A 217 -5.07 21.53 30.01
N ALA A 218 -4.44 20.38 30.19
CA ALA A 218 -3.64 19.77 29.13
C ALA A 218 -4.57 19.02 28.16
N VAL A 219 -4.54 19.42 26.89
CA VAL A 219 -5.30 18.73 25.83
C VAL A 219 -4.52 17.49 25.39
N GLY A 220 -4.95 16.33 25.88
CA GLY A 220 -4.29 15.07 25.53
C GLY A 220 -4.40 14.76 24.03
N ILE A 221 -3.29 14.43 23.39
CA ILE A 221 -3.28 14.00 21.98
C ILE A 221 -3.95 12.61 21.81
N SER A 222 -3.79 11.74 22.84
CA SER A 222 -4.33 10.37 22.80
C SER A 222 -5.83 10.29 22.51
N PRO A 223 -6.73 11.06 23.17
CA PRO A 223 -8.15 11.07 22.83
C PRO A 223 -8.44 11.56 21.41
N VAL A 224 -7.65 12.52 20.90
CA VAL A 224 -7.79 13.04 19.53
C VAL A 224 -7.45 11.95 18.52
N ILE A 225 -6.32 11.26 18.72
CA ILE A 225 -5.90 10.13 17.87
C ILE A 225 -6.93 8.99 17.96
N ALA A 226 -7.43 8.68 19.15
CA ALA A 226 -8.44 7.64 19.33
C ALA A 226 -9.73 7.92 18.54
N LYS A 227 -10.16 9.18 18.45
CA LYS A 227 -11.30 9.60 17.61
C LYS A 227 -11.02 9.55 16.10
N MET A 228 -9.75 9.44 15.71
CA MET A 228 -9.31 9.38 14.32
C MET A 228 -8.90 7.98 13.86
N THR A 229 -8.95 6.95 14.73
CA THR A 229 -8.43 5.60 14.45
C THR A 229 -8.99 5.01 13.16
N ASP A 230 -10.29 5.10 12.94
CA ASP A 230 -10.95 4.53 11.74
C ASP A 230 -10.41 5.14 10.46
N LEU A 231 -10.17 6.45 10.47
CA LEU A 231 -9.64 7.18 9.33
C LEU A 231 -8.15 6.90 9.10
N LEU A 232 -7.38 6.74 10.18
CA LEU A 232 -5.97 6.35 10.10
C LEU A 232 -5.83 4.95 9.52
N VAL A 233 -6.63 4.00 9.99
CA VAL A 233 -6.68 2.63 9.45
C VAL A 233 -7.04 2.64 7.98
N LEU A 234 -8.09 3.37 7.58
CA LEU A 234 -8.49 3.50 6.18
C LEU A 234 -7.37 4.09 5.31
N SER A 235 -6.69 5.14 5.80
CA SER A 235 -5.56 5.77 5.10
C SER A 235 -4.39 4.79 4.89
N ILE A 236 -4.06 3.99 5.91
CA ILE A 236 -3.02 2.96 5.84
C ILE A 236 -3.41 1.88 4.81
N VAL A 237 -4.65 1.38 4.86
CA VAL A 237 -5.15 0.36 3.92
C VAL A 237 -5.07 0.85 2.47
N LEU A 238 -5.52 2.08 2.20
CA LEU A 238 -5.44 2.69 0.87
C LEU A 238 -3.99 2.85 0.39
N SER A 239 -3.07 3.24 1.29
CA SER A 239 -1.66 3.37 0.97
C SER A 239 -1.01 2.03 0.63
N VAL A 240 -1.29 0.99 1.41
CA VAL A 240 -0.81 -0.38 1.16
C VAL A 240 -1.35 -0.92 -0.17
N LEU A 241 -2.64 -0.71 -0.46
CA LEU A 241 -3.26 -1.11 -1.72
C LEU A 241 -2.57 -0.44 -2.92
N LEU A 242 -2.31 0.87 -2.82
CA LEU A 242 -1.63 1.63 -3.88
C LEU A 242 -0.21 1.11 -4.11
N ILE A 243 0.56 0.89 -3.04
CA ILE A 243 1.93 0.35 -3.12
C ILE A 243 1.92 -1.03 -3.78
N THR A 244 1.00 -1.91 -3.37
CA THR A 244 0.88 -3.26 -3.93
C THR A 244 0.55 -3.21 -5.43
N CYS A 245 -0.37 -2.35 -5.84
CA CYS A 245 -0.72 -2.15 -7.25
C CYS A 245 0.48 -1.67 -8.08
N LEU A 246 1.26 -0.72 -7.54
CA LEU A 246 2.47 -0.21 -8.20
C LEU A 246 3.55 -1.28 -8.36
N VAL A 247 3.81 -2.06 -7.33
CA VAL A 247 4.78 -3.18 -7.39
C VAL A 247 4.35 -4.18 -8.46
N ALA A 248 3.06 -4.54 -8.49
CA ALA A 248 2.52 -5.44 -9.50
C ALA A 248 2.66 -4.88 -10.93
N GLN A 249 2.37 -3.58 -11.13
CA GLN A 249 2.57 -2.92 -12.42
C GLN A 249 4.04 -2.95 -12.88
N ILE A 250 4.97 -2.60 -11.98
CA ILE A 250 6.41 -2.60 -12.29
C ILE A 250 6.88 -4.01 -12.67
N ALA A 251 6.44 -5.03 -11.92
CA ALA A 251 6.77 -6.43 -12.22
C ALA A 251 6.25 -6.84 -13.60
N THR A 252 5.01 -6.47 -13.94
CA THR A 252 4.39 -6.75 -15.25
C THR A 252 5.15 -6.06 -16.39
N ILE A 253 5.48 -4.78 -16.24
CA ILE A 253 6.24 -4.03 -17.25
C ILE A 253 7.63 -4.63 -17.46
N ARG A 254 8.32 -5.05 -16.39
CA ARG A 254 9.63 -5.71 -16.50
C ARG A 254 9.53 -7.02 -17.25
N LYS A 255 8.50 -7.83 -16.97
CA LYS A 255 8.24 -9.09 -17.67
C LYS A 255 7.98 -8.85 -19.17
N GLN A 256 7.15 -7.88 -19.51
CA GLN A 256 6.85 -7.52 -20.89
C GLN A 256 8.08 -7.03 -21.64
N ARG A 257 8.93 -6.20 -21.02
CA ARG A 257 10.18 -5.75 -21.64
C ARG A 257 11.12 -6.90 -21.95
N LYS A 258 11.31 -7.81 -20.99
CA LYS A 258 12.17 -8.98 -21.21
C LYS A 258 11.66 -9.85 -22.36
N LEU A 259 10.33 -10.02 -22.47
CA LEU A 259 9.72 -10.77 -23.58
C LEU A 259 9.95 -10.06 -24.92
N GLU A 260 9.84 -8.73 -24.97
CA GLU A 260 10.05 -7.96 -26.20
C GLU A 260 11.52 -7.96 -26.63
N GLU A 261 12.47 -7.88 -25.69
CA GLU A 261 13.91 -8.04 -25.96
C GLU A 261 14.19 -9.42 -26.56
N LEU A 262 13.68 -10.49 -25.95
CA LEU A 262 13.84 -11.85 -26.49
C LEU A 262 13.24 -11.99 -27.89
N ARG A 263 12.09 -11.36 -28.14
CA ARG A 263 11.45 -11.36 -29.45
C ARG A 263 12.28 -10.63 -30.51
N GLN A 264 12.89 -9.49 -30.15
CA GLN A 264 13.78 -8.75 -31.06
C GLN A 264 15.05 -9.54 -31.38
N ASP A 265 15.68 -10.11 -30.37
CA ASP A 265 16.87 -10.95 -30.53
C ASP A 265 16.54 -12.18 -31.40
N PHE A 266 15.36 -12.78 -31.22
CA PHE A 266 14.92 -13.88 -32.10
C PHE A 266 14.78 -13.42 -33.56
N ILE A 267 14.10 -12.29 -33.82
CA ILE A 267 13.92 -11.78 -35.18
C ILE A 267 15.27 -11.53 -35.85
N HIS A 268 16.22 -10.92 -35.14
CA HIS A 268 17.57 -10.70 -35.65
C HIS A 268 18.27 -12.00 -35.97
N THR A 269 18.25 -12.96 -35.05
CA THR A 269 18.88 -14.27 -35.25
C THR A 269 18.20 -15.03 -36.40
N MET A 270 16.87 -15.02 -36.49
CA MET A 270 16.09 -15.66 -37.54
C MET A 270 16.47 -15.10 -38.94
N ILE A 271 16.54 -13.77 -39.07
CA ILE A 271 16.96 -13.14 -40.32
C ILE A 271 18.36 -13.58 -40.70
N HIS A 272 19.26 -13.67 -39.73
CA HIS A 272 20.67 -14.09 -40.01
C HIS A 272 20.75 -15.56 -40.41
N GLU A 273 20.04 -16.45 -39.73
CA GLU A 273 20.01 -17.88 -40.02
C GLU A 273 19.28 -18.20 -41.34
N LEU A 274 18.25 -17.43 -41.72
CA LEU A 274 17.59 -17.57 -43.03
C LEU A 274 18.44 -17.02 -44.17
N LYS A 275 19.26 -15.99 -43.93
CA LYS A 275 20.14 -15.42 -44.96
C LYS A 275 21.19 -16.44 -45.47
N ARG A 276 21.63 -17.34 -44.56
CA ARG A 276 22.65 -18.35 -44.90
C ARG A 276 22.17 -19.32 -45.97
N PRO A 277 21.08 -20.10 -45.79
CA PRO A 277 20.57 -21.02 -46.82
C PRO A 277 20.21 -20.30 -48.12
N ILE A 278 19.61 -19.09 -48.01
CA ILE A 278 19.26 -18.30 -49.21
C ILE A 278 20.54 -17.91 -49.97
N SER A 279 21.63 -17.58 -49.27
CA SER A 279 22.91 -17.26 -49.96
C SER A 279 23.54 -18.47 -50.59
N THR A 280 23.49 -19.65 -49.95
CA THR A 280 23.94 -20.91 -50.50
C THR A 280 23.12 -21.29 -51.76
N LEU A 281 21.81 -21.22 -51.70
CA LEU A 281 20.95 -21.44 -52.85
C LEU A 281 21.25 -20.48 -54.03
N LYS A 282 21.48 -19.20 -53.72
CA LYS A 282 21.90 -18.21 -54.72
C LYS A 282 23.22 -18.57 -55.37
N MET A 283 24.15 -19.08 -54.59
CA MET A 283 25.45 -19.58 -55.11
C MET A 283 25.25 -20.81 -55.97
N CYS A 284 24.48 -21.81 -55.56
CA CYS A 284 24.14 -23.00 -56.36
C CYS A 284 23.48 -22.61 -57.68
N VAL A 285 22.53 -21.70 -57.68
CA VAL A 285 21.87 -21.17 -58.92
C VAL A 285 22.91 -20.45 -59.80
N SER A 286 23.86 -19.72 -59.20
CA SER A 286 24.96 -19.10 -59.97
C SER A 286 25.88 -20.14 -60.61
N PHE A 287 26.20 -21.22 -59.92
CA PHE A 287 26.97 -22.34 -60.48
C PHE A 287 26.21 -23.09 -61.58
N MET A 288 24.91 -23.30 -61.44
CA MET A 288 24.06 -23.89 -62.50
C MET A 288 24.04 -23.07 -63.78
N ARG A 289 24.29 -21.77 -63.73
CA ARG A 289 24.41 -20.90 -64.93
C ARG A 289 25.78 -21.02 -65.62
N ASN A 290 26.77 -21.69 -65.00
CA ASN A 290 28.09 -21.88 -65.58
C ASN A 290 28.12 -23.18 -66.42
N GLU A 291 28.10 -23.07 -67.76
CA GLU A 291 28.06 -24.20 -68.68
C GLU A 291 29.20 -25.22 -68.48
N LYS A 292 30.38 -24.78 -68.08
CA LYS A 292 31.56 -25.68 -67.85
C LYS A 292 31.30 -26.57 -66.57
N LEU A 293 30.75 -26.03 -65.51
CA LEU A 293 30.44 -26.82 -64.33
C LEU A 293 29.26 -27.77 -64.52
N MET A 294 28.31 -27.42 -65.38
CA MET A 294 27.16 -28.24 -65.69
C MET A 294 27.41 -29.36 -66.71
N GLN A 295 28.55 -29.34 -67.41
CA GLN A 295 28.99 -30.42 -68.25
C GLN A 295 29.63 -31.58 -67.48
N ASP A 296 30.22 -31.28 -66.31
CA ASP A 296 30.75 -32.30 -65.42
C ASP A 296 29.60 -32.89 -64.56
N LYS A 297 29.39 -34.20 -64.72
CA LYS A 297 28.29 -34.90 -64.09
C LYS A 297 28.39 -34.88 -62.55
N GLU A 298 29.60 -35.06 -62.01
CA GLU A 298 29.82 -35.10 -60.57
C GLU A 298 29.57 -33.74 -59.92
N SER A 299 30.05 -32.66 -60.49
CA SER A 299 29.81 -31.27 -60.07
C SER A 299 28.31 -30.91 -60.18
N LYS A 300 27.62 -31.34 -61.22
CA LYS A 300 26.18 -31.11 -61.41
C LYS A 300 25.39 -31.80 -60.32
N ASP A 301 25.61 -33.11 -60.10
CA ASP A 301 24.90 -33.88 -59.10
C ASP A 301 25.13 -33.36 -57.68
N ALA A 302 26.33 -32.90 -57.35
CA ALA A 302 26.68 -32.25 -56.09
C ALA A 302 25.91 -30.92 -55.88
N ILE A 303 25.89 -30.03 -56.89
CA ILE A 303 25.16 -28.77 -56.83
C ILE A 303 23.66 -28.96 -56.64
N ILE A 304 23.10 -29.96 -57.33
CA ILE A 304 21.68 -30.31 -57.19
C ILE A 304 21.37 -30.87 -55.80
N ALA A 305 22.25 -31.76 -55.29
CA ALA A 305 22.13 -32.32 -53.96
C ALA A 305 22.19 -31.23 -52.85
N ASP A 306 23.19 -30.33 -52.94
CA ASP A 306 23.33 -29.20 -52.01
C ASP A 306 22.11 -28.26 -52.04
N SER A 307 21.57 -27.99 -53.23
CA SER A 307 20.37 -27.17 -53.42
C SER A 307 19.15 -27.81 -52.78
N SER A 308 18.96 -29.15 -53.00
CA SER A 308 17.85 -29.90 -52.40
C SER A 308 17.96 -29.92 -50.88
N ASN A 309 19.13 -30.21 -50.33
CA ASN A 309 19.36 -30.23 -48.90
C ASN A 309 19.04 -28.88 -48.25
N GLU A 310 19.44 -27.78 -48.90
CA GLU A 310 19.20 -26.43 -48.35
C GLU A 310 17.72 -26.00 -48.44
N LEU A 311 16.98 -26.49 -49.48
CA LEU A 311 15.50 -26.33 -49.54
C LEU A 311 14.80 -27.13 -48.45
N ASP A 312 15.23 -28.34 -48.17
CA ASP A 312 14.68 -29.19 -47.11
C ASP A 312 14.94 -28.57 -45.75
N ASN A 313 16.12 -28.00 -45.51
CA ASN A 313 16.45 -27.22 -44.30
C ASN A 313 15.51 -26.03 -44.14
N LEU A 314 15.28 -25.24 -45.19
CA LEU A 314 14.38 -24.09 -45.16
C LEU A 314 12.95 -24.55 -44.89
N SER A 315 12.48 -25.62 -45.51
CA SER A 315 11.16 -26.18 -45.27
C SER A 315 10.97 -26.61 -43.80
N SER A 316 11.98 -27.26 -43.21
CA SER A 316 11.99 -27.63 -41.80
C SER A 316 11.93 -26.40 -40.88
N TYR A 317 12.66 -25.31 -41.19
CA TYR A 317 12.56 -24.08 -40.44
C TYR A 317 11.18 -23.46 -40.50
N PHE A 318 10.54 -23.42 -41.67
CA PHE A 318 9.17 -22.88 -41.78
C PHE A 318 8.16 -23.75 -41.04
N SER A 319 8.29 -25.08 -41.06
CA SER A 319 7.43 -25.98 -40.31
C SER A 319 7.57 -25.73 -38.78
N LYS A 320 8.80 -25.65 -38.24
CA LYS A 320 9.04 -25.32 -36.82
C LYS A 320 8.46 -23.98 -36.46
N LEU A 321 8.57 -22.95 -37.30
CA LEU A 321 7.97 -21.64 -37.08
C LEU A 321 6.46 -21.69 -37.05
N ARG A 322 5.83 -22.40 -38.01
CA ARG A 322 4.37 -22.56 -38.08
C ARG A 322 3.84 -23.18 -36.79
N ASP A 323 4.41 -24.31 -36.37
CA ASP A 323 3.95 -25.03 -35.19
C ASP A 323 4.13 -24.24 -33.90
N LEU A 324 5.16 -23.42 -33.82
CA LEU A 324 5.39 -22.50 -32.69
C LEU A 324 4.45 -21.29 -32.66
N THR A 325 3.72 -20.99 -33.74
CA THR A 325 2.66 -19.96 -33.76
C THR A 325 1.40 -20.39 -33.05
N PHE A 326 1.17 -21.71 -32.88
CA PHE A 326 0.06 -22.19 -32.07
C PHE A 326 0.21 -21.75 -30.62
N ASN A 327 -0.88 -21.24 -30.04
CA ASN A 327 -0.88 -20.78 -28.66
C ASN A 327 -0.97 -21.96 -27.67
N ASP A 328 -1.64 -23.01 -28.05
CA ASP A 328 -1.82 -24.22 -27.25
C ASP A 328 -1.24 -25.44 -27.98
N ALA A 329 -0.54 -26.29 -27.27
CA ALA A 329 -0.01 -27.56 -27.79
C ALA A 329 -1.11 -28.50 -28.28
N THR A 330 -2.31 -28.40 -27.73
CA THR A 330 -3.49 -29.19 -28.13
C THR A 330 -4.02 -28.84 -29.52
N GLU A 331 -3.62 -27.69 -30.08
CA GLU A 331 -4.00 -27.29 -31.46
C GLU A 331 -3.12 -27.95 -32.53
N ILE A 332 -2.01 -28.61 -32.16
CA ILE A 332 -1.15 -29.29 -33.12
C ILE A 332 -1.84 -30.58 -33.58
N PRO A 333 -2.13 -30.71 -34.88
CA PRO A 333 -2.75 -31.93 -35.41
C PRO A 333 -1.77 -33.11 -35.32
N LEU A 334 -2.22 -34.23 -34.75
CA LEU A 334 -1.46 -35.46 -34.64
C LEU A 334 -1.98 -36.53 -35.59
N THR A 335 -1.08 -37.16 -36.34
CA THR A 335 -1.36 -38.34 -37.12
C THR A 335 -0.80 -39.55 -36.40
N LEU A 336 -1.61 -40.16 -35.54
CA LEU A 336 -1.17 -41.31 -34.72
C LEU A 336 -0.99 -42.57 -35.58
N SER A 337 0.12 -43.25 -35.38
CA SER A 337 0.43 -44.55 -36.02
C SER A 337 1.25 -45.40 -35.04
N ALA A 338 1.13 -46.71 -35.14
CA ALA A 338 1.99 -47.64 -34.39
C ALA A 338 3.30 -47.87 -35.14
N PHE A 339 4.43 -47.69 -34.50
CA PHE A 339 5.75 -47.85 -35.06
C PHE A 339 6.75 -48.35 -34.02
N ASN A 340 7.85 -48.99 -34.51
CA ASN A 340 8.94 -49.42 -33.63
C ASN A 340 9.80 -48.20 -33.26
N LEU A 341 9.91 -47.95 -31.94
CA LEU A 341 10.66 -46.80 -31.43
C LEU A 341 12.16 -46.92 -31.71
N ARG A 342 12.74 -48.13 -31.60
CA ARG A 342 14.17 -48.39 -31.88
C ARG A 342 14.52 -48.05 -33.32
N ASP A 343 13.70 -48.46 -34.27
CA ASP A 343 13.94 -48.15 -35.69
C ASP A 343 13.89 -46.64 -35.94
N THR A 344 12.94 -45.96 -35.33
CA THR A 344 12.83 -44.49 -35.44
C THR A 344 14.05 -43.79 -34.81
N ILE A 345 14.58 -44.27 -33.69
CA ILE A 345 15.81 -43.72 -33.05
C ILE A 345 17.03 -43.97 -34.02
N LYS A 346 17.16 -45.17 -34.60
CA LYS A 346 18.21 -45.47 -35.58
C LYS A 346 18.13 -44.57 -36.80
N ASP A 347 16.93 -44.40 -37.36
CA ASP A 347 16.71 -43.50 -38.50
C ASP A 347 17.14 -42.05 -38.18
N CYS A 348 16.94 -41.59 -36.93
CA CYS A 348 17.38 -40.24 -36.50
C CYS A 348 18.88 -40.19 -36.35
N ILE A 349 19.55 -41.25 -35.86
CA ILE A 349 21.02 -41.32 -35.74
C ILE A 349 21.68 -41.31 -37.11
N ASP A 350 21.18 -42.14 -38.03
CA ASP A 350 21.75 -42.25 -39.40
C ASP A 350 21.64 -40.94 -40.20
N LYS A 351 20.65 -40.11 -39.89
CA LYS A 351 20.41 -38.81 -40.54
C LYS A 351 21.03 -37.63 -39.78
N LEU A 352 21.69 -37.88 -38.62
CA LEU A 352 22.25 -36.81 -37.79
C LEU A 352 23.43 -36.13 -38.52
N PRO A 353 23.35 -34.83 -38.76
CA PRO A 353 24.50 -34.11 -39.36
C PRO A 353 25.63 -34.00 -38.35
N VAL A 354 26.71 -34.77 -38.59
CA VAL A 354 27.92 -34.72 -37.75
C VAL A 354 28.98 -33.86 -38.47
N PRO A 355 29.46 -32.76 -37.85
CA PRO A 355 30.55 -31.97 -38.39
C PRO A 355 31.83 -32.80 -38.49
N SER A 356 32.56 -32.62 -39.55
CA SER A 356 33.81 -33.41 -39.85
C SER A 356 34.93 -33.21 -38.82
N ASP A 357 34.85 -32.15 -38.04
CA ASP A 357 35.81 -31.79 -36.97
C ASP A 357 35.40 -32.30 -35.58
N LYS A 358 34.26 -33.04 -35.48
CA LYS A 358 33.79 -33.60 -34.23
C LYS A 358 33.76 -35.12 -34.21
N ASN A 359 34.16 -35.69 -33.07
CA ASN A 359 34.01 -37.11 -32.80
C ASN A 359 32.71 -37.33 -31.99
N VAL A 360 31.73 -38.02 -32.58
CA VAL A 360 30.41 -38.28 -31.98
C VAL A 360 30.23 -39.77 -31.80
N GLU A 361 30.08 -40.21 -30.56
CA GLU A 361 29.77 -41.58 -30.19
C GLU A 361 28.33 -41.65 -29.65
N ILE A 362 27.50 -42.53 -30.25
CA ILE A 362 26.09 -42.65 -29.83
C ILE A 362 25.83 -44.11 -29.43
N ASN A 363 25.35 -44.30 -28.19
CA ASN A 363 25.04 -45.61 -27.63
C ASN A 363 23.53 -45.74 -27.39
N ILE A 364 22.93 -46.79 -27.94
CA ILE A 364 21.56 -47.21 -27.59
C ILE A 364 21.69 -48.27 -26.49
N LEU A 365 21.32 -47.90 -25.26
CA LEU A 365 21.48 -48.77 -24.09
C LEU A 365 20.33 -49.82 -23.97
N SER A 366 19.15 -49.55 -24.48
CA SER A 366 18.02 -50.43 -24.44
C SER A 366 18.04 -51.43 -25.60
N GLU A 367 17.70 -52.70 -25.32
CA GLU A 367 17.54 -53.75 -26.30
C GLU A 367 16.10 -54.06 -26.68
N ASP A 368 15.15 -53.49 -25.94
CA ASP A 368 13.71 -53.77 -26.07
C ASP A 368 13.13 -53.22 -27.38
N ASP A 369 12.24 -53.99 -27.99
CA ASP A 369 11.44 -53.58 -29.11
C ASP A 369 10.08 -53.04 -28.64
N ILE A 370 10.02 -51.72 -28.45
CA ILE A 370 8.79 -51.03 -27.99
C ILE A 370 8.02 -50.50 -29.19
N ILE A 371 6.74 -50.90 -29.31
CA ILE A 371 5.83 -50.32 -30.28
C ILE A 371 5.12 -49.12 -29.62
N LEU A 372 5.39 -47.94 -30.15
CA LEU A 372 4.78 -46.68 -29.66
C LEU A 372 3.65 -46.25 -30.59
N THR A 373 2.47 -45.91 -30.04
CA THR A 373 1.36 -45.32 -30.77
C THR A 373 1.41 -43.78 -30.64
N ALA A 374 2.00 -43.10 -31.60
CA ALA A 374 2.20 -41.68 -31.62
C ALA A 374 2.29 -41.12 -33.05
N ASP A 375 2.47 -39.84 -33.23
CA ASP A 375 2.87 -39.27 -34.49
C ASP A 375 4.35 -39.53 -34.74
N LYS A 376 4.66 -40.48 -35.66
CA LYS A 376 6.04 -40.89 -35.93
C LYS A 376 6.94 -39.72 -36.34
N MET A 377 6.42 -38.78 -37.14
CA MET A 377 7.18 -37.63 -37.61
C MET A 377 7.53 -36.67 -36.43
N HIS A 378 6.56 -36.44 -35.55
CA HIS A 378 6.80 -35.60 -34.38
C HIS A 378 7.76 -36.23 -33.38
N ILE A 379 7.68 -37.55 -33.15
CA ILE A 379 8.65 -38.25 -32.30
C ILE A 379 10.04 -38.21 -32.88
N ALA A 380 10.21 -38.43 -34.21
CA ALA A 380 11.47 -38.30 -34.91
C ALA A 380 12.02 -36.84 -34.75
N ASN A 381 11.18 -35.83 -34.90
CA ASN A 381 11.58 -34.43 -34.72
C ASN A 381 12.02 -34.12 -33.26
N ILE A 382 11.37 -34.72 -32.27
CA ILE A 382 11.75 -34.58 -30.85
C ILE A 382 13.19 -35.15 -30.67
N ILE A 383 13.37 -36.41 -31.11
CA ILE A 383 14.69 -37.11 -30.96
C ILE A 383 15.79 -36.36 -31.72
N SER A 384 15.59 -36.03 -32.99
CA SER A 384 16.56 -35.31 -33.82
C SER A 384 16.97 -33.95 -33.19
N ASN A 385 15.98 -33.17 -32.69
CA ASN A 385 16.32 -31.89 -32.04
C ASN A 385 17.18 -32.07 -30.77
N LEU A 386 16.96 -33.11 -29.99
CA LEU A 386 17.76 -33.37 -28.79
C LEU A 386 19.18 -33.87 -29.18
N LEU A 387 19.30 -34.75 -30.17
CA LEU A 387 20.61 -35.23 -30.69
C LEU A 387 21.42 -34.09 -31.31
N GLU A 388 20.76 -33.27 -32.16
CA GLU A 388 21.39 -32.07 -32.72
C GLU A 388 21.93 -31.13 -31.66
N ASN A 389 21.13 -30.92 -30.58
CA ASN A 389 21.55 -30.09 -29.44
C ASN A 389 22.76 -30.71 -28.72
N SER A 390 22.79 -32.02 -28.49
CA SER A 390 23.90 -32.70 -27.85
C SER A 390 25.20 -32.55 -28.63
N VAL A 391 25.16 -32.70 -29.99
CA VAL A 391 26.30 -32.48 -30.85
C VAL A 391 26.73 -31.01 -30.89
N LYS A 392 25.77 -30.11 -30.90
CA LYS A 392 25.96 -28.68 -31.05
C LYS A 392 26.56 -28.03 -29.80
N TYR A 393 26.07 -28.41 -28.64
CA TYR A 393 26.46 -27.86 -27.32
C TYR A 393 27.56 -28.72 -26.65
N SER A 394 28.41 -29.31 -27.41
CA SER A 394 29.57 -30.10 -26.96
C SER A 394 30.91 -29.58 -27.49
N GLY A 395 32.02 -30.11 -26.97
CA GLY A 395 33.34 -29.86 -27.45
C GLY A 395 33.66 -30.66 -28.75
N ASN A 396 34.96 -30.95 -28.99
CA ASN A 396 35.41 -31.72 -30.15
C ASN A 396 35.02 -33.21 -30.06
N SER A 397 34.62 -33.70 -28.89
CA SER A 397 34.16 -35.07 -28.70
C SER A 397 32.89 -35.05 -27.83
N VAL A 398 31.88 -35.87 -28.19
CA VAL A 398 30.67 -36.06 -27.42
C VAL A 398 30.25 -37.52 -27.45
N THR A 399 29.87 -38.02 -26.26
CA THR A 399 29.19 -39.31 -26.08
C THR A 399 27.76 -39.04 -25.76
N ILE A 400 26.84 -39.69 -26.51
CA ILE A 400 25.37 -39.56 -26.31
C ILE A 400 24.83 -40.94 -26.01
N ASP A 401 24.24 -41.09 -24.84
CA ASP A 401 23.58 -42.33 -24.43
C ASP A 401 22.03 -42.18 -24.53
N ILE A 402 21.40 -43.09 -25.23
CA ILE A 402 19.94 -43.13 -25.41
C ILE A 402 19.43 -44.39 -24.72
N ASP A 403 18.52 -44.21 -23.79
CA ASP A 403 17.83 -45.31 -23.11
C ASP A 403 16.31 -45.09 -23.18
N TYR A 404 15.54 -46.15 -23.39
CA TYR A 404 14.07 -46.07 -23.43
C TYR A 404 13.48 -47.33 -22.78
N ARG A 405 12.41 -47.11 -22.00
CA ARG A 405 11.76 -48.15 -21.22
C ARG A 405 10.27 -47.96 -21.20
N GLU A 406 9.56 -49.06 -21.19
CA GLU A 406 8.13 -49.07 -20.87
C GLU A 406 7.99 -49.12 -19.34
N SER A 407 7.12 -48.29 -18.78
CA SER A 407 6.82 -48.24 -17.37
C SER A 407 5.50 -48.92 -17.08
N ASP A 408 5.29 -49.49 -15.87
CA ASP A 408 4.08 -50.19 -15.41
C ASP A 408 2.78 -49.41 -15.54
N ASN A 409 2.85 -48.13 -15.89
CA ASN A 409 1.70 -47.22 -16.05
C ASN A 409 1.37 -46.89 -17.50
N GLU A 410 1.56 -47.80 -18.44
CA GLU A 410 1.29 -47.55 -19.88
C GLU A 410 1.99 -46.25 -20.37
N THR A 411 3.21 -46.00 -19.91
CA THR A 411 4.02 -44.84 -20.33
C THR A 411 5.37 -45.30 -20.83
N VAL A 412 5.80 -44.73 -21.96
CA VAL A 412 7.13 -44.93 -22.50
C VAL A 412 8.04 -43.75 -22.03
N SER A 413 9.15 -44.09 -21.39
CA SER A 413 10.15 -43.09 -20.95
C SER A 413 11.35 -43.18 -21.91
N ILE A 414 11.71 -42.07 -22.54
CA ILE A 414 12.90 -41.92 -23.38
C ILE A 414 13.85 -40.98 -22.68
N THR A 415 15.12 -41.40 -22.50
CA THR A 415 16.19 -40.57 -21.93
C THR A 415 17.31 -40.38 -22.94
N ILE A 416 17.78 -39.16 -23.05
CA ILE A 416 18.95 -38.80 -23.87
C ILE A 416 19.91 -38.06 -22.97
N ARG A 417 21.11 -38.62 -22.82
CA ARG A 417 22.19 -38.07 -22.00
C ARG A 417 23.36 -37.71 -22.88
N ASP A 418 23.90 -36.53 -22.69
CA ASP A 418 25.19 -36.11 -23.30
C ASP A 418 26.22 -35.73 -22.22
N ASN A 419 27.49 -35.71 -22.60
CA ASN A 419 28.59 -35.21 -21.82
C ASN A 419 29.07 -33.82 -22.32
N GLY A 420 28.16 -33.02 -22.86
CA GLY A 420 28.42 -31.70 -23.41
C GLY A 420 28.73 -30.63 -22.34
N PHE A 421 28.58 -29.37 -22.72
CA PHE A 421 28.88 -28.21 -21.84
C PHE A 421 27.97 -28.09 -20.62
N GLY A 422 26.81 -28.78 -20.60
CA GLY A 422 25.82 -28.62 -19.58
C GLY A 422 25.14 -27.24 -19.61
N ILE A 423 24.23 -27.06 -18.65
CA ILE A 423 23.37 -25.90 -18.53
C ILE A 423 23.45 -25.34 -17.12
N SER A 424 23.64 -24.03 -16.97
CA SER A 424 23.67 -23.38 -15.66
C SER A 424 22.35 -23.49 -14.93
N LYS A 425 22.37 -23.51 -13.60
CA LYS A 425 21.16 -23.53 -12.76
C LYS A 425 20.26 -22.31 -13.00
N ALA A 426 20.84 -21.16 -13.38
CA ALA A 426 20.10 -19.96 -13.69
C ALA A 426 19.33 -20.08 -15.01
N ASP A 427 19.91 -20.75 -16.02
CA ASP A 427 19.31 -20.91 -17.35
C ASP A 427 18.32 -22.08 -17.39
N SER A 428 18.48 -23.10 -16.56
CA SER A 428 17.70 -24.35 -16.58
C SER A 428 16.19 -24.14 -16.50
N GLN A 429 15.72 -23.09 -15.86
CA GLN A 429 14.29 -22.78 -15.78
C GLN A 429 13.70 -22.14 -17.05
N TYR A 430 14.56 -21.63 -17.95
CA TYR A 430 14.14 -20.90 -19.14
C TYR A 430 14.43 -21.64 -20.46
N ILE A 431 15.14 -22.78 -20.43
CA ILE A 431 15.58 -23.46 -21.67
C ILE A 431 14.45 -23.92 -22.58
N PHE A 432 13.25 -24.12 -22.03
CA PHE A 432 12.05 -24.48 -22.78
C PHE A 432 11.21 -23.26 -23.19
N ASP A 433 11.64 -22.04 -22.84
CA ASP A 433 10.93 -20.82 -23.26
C ASP A 433 11.25 -20.52 -24.72
N LYS A 434 10.22 -20.09 -25.48
CA LYS A 434 10.40 -19.67 -26.88
C LYS A 434 11.45 -18.55 -26.95
N PHE A 435 12.40 -18.67 -27.90
CA PHE A 435 13.44 -17.68 -28.17
C PHE A 435 14.55 -17.61 -27.14
N PHE A 436 14.52 -18.42 -26.09
CA PHE A 436 15.56 -18.40 -25.08
C PHE A 436 16.86 -19.03 -25.61
N ARG A 437 17.99 -18.35 -25.33
CA ARG A 437 19.37 -18.84 -25.57
C ARG A 437 20.22 -18.49 -24.36
N SER A 438 21.01 -19.46 -23.89
CA SER A 438 21.98 -19.21 -22.83
C SER A 438 23.02 -18.18 -23.28
N ARG A 439 23.48 -17.31 -22.37
CA ARG A 439 24.58 -16.38 -22.67
C ARG A 439 25.87 -17.11 -23.07
N SER A 440 26.17 -18.19 -22.39
CA SER A 440 27.34 -19.02 -22.70
C SER A 440 27.30 -19.59 -24.10
N ALA A 441 26.13 -19.90 -24.66
CA ALA A 441 25.94 -20.33 -26.03
C ALA A 441 26.12 -19.18 -27.03
N SER A 442 25.69 -17.98 -26.68
CA SER A 442 25.86 -16.78 -27.49
C SER A 442 27.35 -16.35 -27.55
N ASP A 443 28.02 -16.39 -26.42
CA ASP A 443 29.46 -16.04 -26.32
C ASP A 443 30.35 -17.01 -27.13
N LYS A 444 29.96 -18.28 -27.23
CA LYS A 444 30.66 -19.30 -28.05
C LYS A 444 30.27 -19.25 -29.53
N SER A 445 29.47 -18.29 -29.97
CA SER A 445 28.97 -18.14 -31.35
C SER A 445 28.29 -19.40 -31.91
N ILE A 446 27.64 -20.20 -31.03
CA ILE A 446 26.97 -21.43 -31.45
C ILE A 446 25.69 -21.03 -32.20
N PRO A 447 25.51 -21.43 -33.47
CA PRO A 447 24.38 -21.02 -34.28
C PRO A 447 23.05 -21.60 -33.77
N GLY A 448 21.92 -20.87 -33.93
CA GLY A 448 20.58 -21.39 -33.64
C GLY A 448 19.59 -20.36 -33.15
N MET A 449 18.31 -20.64 -33.40
CA MET A 449 17.19 -19.71 -33.19
C MET A 449 16.57 -19.76 -31.80
N GLY A 450 17.01 -20.66 -30.91
CA GLY A 450 16.40 -20.83 -29.60
C GLY A 450 14.97 -21.38 -29.64
N LEU A 451 14.62 -22.14 -30.69
CA LEU A 451 13.29 -22.71 -30.89
C LEU A 451 13.23 -24.22 -30.63
N GLY A 452 14.38 -24.93 -30.73
CA GLY A 452 14.40 -26.40 -30.70
C GLY A 452 13.77 -27.02 -29.45
N LEU A 453 14.22 -26.60 -28.26
CA LEU A 453 13.69 -27.14 -27.00
C LEU A 453 12.26 -26.69 -26.70
N ALA A 454 11.87 -25.47 -27.09
CA ALA A 454 10.48 -25.01 -26.98
C ALA A 454 9.56 -25.85 -27.88
N TYR A 455 10.01 -26.16 -29.11
CA TYR A 455 9.32 -27.04 -30.05
C TYR A 455 9.19 -28.46 -29.52
N VAL A 456 10.30 -29.03 -29.00
CA VAL A 456 10.28 -30.36 -28.35
C VAL A 456 9.22 -30.40 -27.24
N LYS A 457 9.24 -29.41 -26.32
CA LYS A 457 8.24 -29.35 -25.24
C LYS A 457 6.80 -29.30 -25.77
N GLN A 458 6.56 -28.51 -26.82
CA GLN A 458 5.24 -28.35 -27.40
C GLN A 458 4.75 -29.65 -28.06
N LEU A 459 5.61 -30.37 -28.82
CA LEU A 459 5.30 -31.66 -29.38
C LEU A 459 5.04 -32.74 -28.32
N VAL A 460 5.87 -32.79 -27.27
CA VAL A 460 5.65 -33.71 -26.14
C VAL A 460 4.30 -33.44 -25.46
N GLN A 461 3.96 -32.16 -25.24
CA GLN A 461 2.69 -31.78 -24.66
C GLN A 461 1.48 -32.12 -25.59
N ALA A 462 1.64 -31.96 -26.91
CA ALA A 462 0.64 -32.36 -27.86
C ALA A 462 0.29 -33.88 -27.76
N HIS A 463 1.31 -34.69 -27.46
CA HIS A 463 1.14 -36.12 -27.17
C HIS A 463 0.72 -36.40 -25.71
N ARG A 464 0.27 -35.41 -24.95
CA ARG A 464 -0.08 -35.50 -23.51
C ARG A 464 1.05 -36.01 -22.63
N GLY A 465 2.28 -35.89 -23.10
CA GLY A 465 3.50 -36.28 -22.40
C GLY A 465 4.09 -35.19 -21.54
N SER A 466 5.22 -35.51 -20.92
CA SER A 466 6.03 -34.54 -20.17
C SER A 466 7.50 -34.68 -20.53
N ILE A 467 8.20 -33.55 -20.47
CA ILE A 467 9.67 -33.48 -20.62
C ILE A 467 10.28 -32.83 -19.40
N SER A 468 11.38 -33.41 -18.93
CA SER A 468 12.19 -32.84 -17.85
C SER A 468 13.67 -32.90 -18.20
N MET A 469 14.47 -32.08 -17.53
CA MET A 469 15.90 -31.98 -17.75
C MET A 469 16.65 -31.95 -16.43
N LYS A 470 17.80 -32.65 -16.38
CA LYS A 470 18.81 -32.52 -15.33
C LYS A 470 20.15 -32.20 -16.00
N SER A 471 20.81 -31.13 -15.57
CA SER A 471 22.08 -30.70 -16.13
C SER A 471 22.90 -30.01 -15.07
N GLU A 472 24.21 -30.15 -15.22
CA GLU A 472 25.20 -29.43 -14.44
C GLU A 472 26.26 -28.87 -15.42
N GLU A 473 26.66 -27.63 -15.20
CA GLU A 473 27.63 -26.94 -16.07
C GLU A 473 28.96 -27.70 -16.06
N GLY A 474 29.43 -28.08 -17.25
CA GLY A 474 30.65 -28.89 -17.46
C GLY A 474 30.44 -30.41 -17.30
N ALA A 475 29.27 -30.91 -16.92
CA ALA A 475 29.01 -32.34 -16.71
C ALA A 475 28.00 -32.96 -17.72
N GLY A 476 27.46 -32.12 -18.64
CA GLY A 476 26.53 -32.55 -19.65
C GLY A 476 25.04 -32.41 -19.25
N THR A 477 24.16 -32.99 -20.07
CA THR A 477 22.71 -32.82 -19.92
C THR A 477 22.01 -34.18 -20.06
N LEU A 478 20.95 -34.38 -19.24
CA LEU A 478 20.03 -35.51 -19.33
C LEU A 478 18.64 -34.98 -19.58
N PHE A 479 18.07 -35.28 -20.73
CA PHE A 479 16.66 -35.07 -21.01
C PHE A 479 15.86 -36.35 -20.77
N THR A 480 14.68 -36.22 -20.18
CA THR A 480 13.75 -37.32 -19.92
C THR A 480 12.39 -36.95 -20.48
N ILE A 481 11.91 -37.73 -21.43
CA ILE A 481 10.59 -37.59 -22.05
C ILE A 481 9.72 -38.75 -21.57
N LYS A 482 8.47 -38.47 -21.19
CA LYS A 482 7.47 -39.49 -20.85
C LYS A 482 6.29 -39.29 -21.75
N LEU A 483 5.87 -40.34 -22.47
CA LEU A 483 4.75 -40.35 -23.40
C LEU A 483 3.75 -41.40 -22.94
N PRO A 484 2.42 -41.14 -22.96
CA PRO A 484 1.43 -42.21 -22.83
C PRO A 484 1.53 -43.14 -24.02
N GLN A 485 1.24 -44.45 -23.80
CA GLN A 485 1.24 -45.48 -24.83
C GLN A 485 -0.09 -45.58 -25.52
#